data_131bb3819fafaf06d0083e904569391b
#
_entry.id   131bb3819fafaf06d0083e904569391b
#
_cell.length_a   1.000
_cell.length_b   1.000
_cell.length_c   1.000
_cell.angle_alpha   90.00
_cell.angle_beta   90.00
_cell.angle_gamma   90.00
#
_symmetry.space_group_name_H-M   'P 1'
#
loop_
_entity.id
_entity.type
_entity.pdbx_description
1 polymer ?
#
loop_
_entity_poly.entity_id
_entity_poly.type
_entity_poly.pdbx_seq_one_letter_code
_entity_poly.pdbx_strand_id
1 'polypeptide(L)'
;IINYYFKLSHMSKEGSLGAPIRHPIDFEHPDFLNPEKLDAEMRRVFDICHGCRRCFNLCDSFPKLFDMIDESKNEDVESLSSDQFAPVVDACTLCDMCFMTKCPYVPPHDFDLDFPHLMLRYRTAQKKLGKLPSVPTQLAQIDRNAKIGVMFSKIVNWASNIKNKLIRKVLELITGIDKRVQLPKYNSETFSNFFKKNKDKINYQTPSKDRKVVIYSTCFVNFNKKNTGVAALKVLKKNGVEVQEAYPGCCGMPFLEQADLPKVVEQAK
;
A
#
# COMPACT_ATOMS: atom_id res chain seq x y z
N ILE A 1 -20.53 4.81 -44.73
CA ILE A 1 -19.17 4.44 -44.22
C ILE A 1 -18.82 5.29 -43.00
N ILE A 2 -19.12 6.59 -43.00
CA ILE A 2 -18.83 7.50 -41.87
C ILE A 2 -19.65 7.13 -40.61
N ASN A 3 -20.91 6.75 -40.77
CA ASN A 3 -21.79 6.31 -39.66
C ASN A 3 -21.36 4.95 -39.05
N TYR A 4 -20.62 4.12 -39.79
CA TYR A 4 -20.14 2.85 -39.29
C TYR A 4 -18.87 3.04 -38.40
N TYR A 5 -18.02 3.99 -38.77
CA TYR A 5 -16.85 4.37 -37.96
C TYR A 5 -17.24 5.07 -36.65
N PHE A 6 -18.31 5.87 -36.66
CA PHE A 6 -18.81 6.54 -35.44
C PHE A 6 -19.42 5.54 -34.45
N LYS A 7 -20.07 4.45 -34.95
CA LYS A 7 -20.64 3.39 -34.11
C LYS A 7 -19.55 2.46 -33.52
N LEU A 8 -18.39 2.33 -34.17
CA LEU A 8 -17.25 1.57 -33.66
C LEU A 8 -16.43 2.31 -32.59
N SER A 9 -16.54 3.64 -32.54
CA SER A 9 -15.86 4.44 -31.50
C SER A 9 -16.56 4.40 -30.14
N HIS A 10 -17.80 3.90 -30.08
CA HIS A 10 -18.60 3.71 -28.87
C HIS A 10 -18.66 2.25 -28.40
N MET A 11 -18.05 1.32 -29.11
CA MET A 11 -17.84 -0.01 -28.55
C MET A 11 -16.72 0.10 -27.50
N SER A 12 -17.05 -0.15 -26.25
CA SER A 12 -16.09 -0.24 -25.15
C SER A 12 -14.96 -1.17 -25.59
N LYS A 13 -13.77 -0.62 -25.80
CA LYS A 13 -12.60 -1.42 -26.15
C LYS A 13 -12.27 -2.27 -24.92
N GLU A 14 -12.36 -3.58 -25.03
CA GLU A 14 -11.88 -4.48 -23.99
C GLU A 14 -10.38 -4.22 -23.75
N GLY A 15 -10.08 -3.54 -22.68
CA GLY A 15 -8.74 -3.22 -22.25
C GLY A 15 -8.11 -2.03 -22.99
N SER A 16 -7.55 -1.12 -22.25
CA SER A 16 -6.69 -0.07 -22.78
C SER A 16 -5.25 -0.54 -22.81
N LEU A 17 -4.55 -0.29 -23.92
CA LEU A 17 -3.08 -0.44 -24.03
C LEU A 17 -2.36 0.78 -23.42
N GLY A 18 -3.08 1.85 -23.11
CA GLY A 18 -2.56 3.05 -22.46
C GLY A 18 -2.44 2.87 -20.95
N ALA A 19 -1.68 3.74 -20.30
CA ALA A 19 -1.65 3.83 -18.85
C ALA A 19 -3.05 4.23 -18.33
N PRO A 20 -3.52 3.63 -17.22
CA PRO A 20 -4.78 4.02 -16.61
C PRO A 20 -4.77 5.51 -16.22
N ILE A 21 -5.91 6.16 -16.38
CA ILE A 21 -6.13 7.54 -15.92
C ILE A 21 -6.86 7.43 -14.58
N ARG A 22 -6.25 7.93 -13.50
CA ARG A 22 -6.86 7.84 -12.17
C ARG A 22 -7.46 9.16 -11.76
N HIS A 23 -8.70 9.10 -11.25
CA HIS A 23 -9.34 10.27 -10.67
C HIS A 23 -8.73 10.55 -9.27
N PRO A 24 -8.45 11.81 -8.92
CA PRO A 24 -8.04 12.18 -7.59
C PRO A 24 -9.09 11.81 -6.55
N ILE A 25 -8.65 11.43 -5.34
CA ILE A 25 -9.56 11.19 -4.23
C ILE A 25 -10.00 12.53 -3.64
N ASP A 26 -11.28 12.85 -3.79
CA ASP A 26 -11.91 13.97 -3.09
C ASP A 26 -12.57 13.45 -1.80
N PHE A 27 -11.75 13.29 -0.75
CA PHE A 27 -12.22 12.77 0.54
C PHE A 27 -12.98 13.81 1.38
N GLU A 28 -12.98 15.09 0.97
CA GLU A 28 -13.75 16.17 1.58
C GLU A 28 -15.15 16.28 0.98
N HIS A 29 -15.40 15.68 -0.18
CA HIS A 29 -16.71 15.70 -0.83
C HIS A 29 -17.77 15.06 0.09
N PRO A 30 -18.96 15.66 0.26
CA PRO A 30 -20.03 15.13 1.13
C PRO A 30 -20.43 13.68 0.82
N ASP A 31 -20.40 13.29 -0.44
CA ASP A 31 -20.79 11.96 -0.89
C ASP A 31 -19.72 10.90 -0.61
N PHE A 32 -18.49 11.31 -0.32
CA PHE A 32 -17.39 10.36 -0.10
C PHE A 32 -17.68 9.39 1.05
N LEU A 33 -18.27 9.89 2.13
CA LEU A 33 -18.63 9.09 3.31
C LEU A 33 -20.13 8.80 3.41
N ASN A 34 -20.92 9.08 2.38
CA ASN A 34 -22.34 8.77 2.37
C ASN A 34 -22.52 7.24 2.35
N PRO A 35 -23.18 6.62 3.36
CA PRO A 35 -23.27 5.17 3.46
C PRO A 35 -24.01 4.51 2.30
N GLU A 36 -25.12 5.13 1.84
CA GLU A 36 -25.94 4.58 0.77
C GLU A 36 -25.20 4.60 -0.57
N LYS A 37 -24.52 5.72 -0.88
CA LYS A 37 -23.70 5.83 -2.10
C LYS A 37 -22.48 4.92 -2.07
N LEU A 38 -21.90 4.73 -0.90
CA LEU A 38 -20.79 3.79 -0.73
C LEU A 38 -21.23 2.35 -0.93
N ASP A 39 -22.35 1.95 -0.32
CA ASP A 39 -22.88 0.59 -0.45
C ASP A 39 -23.28 0.29 -1.91
N ALA A 40 -23.98 1.21 -2.56
CA ALA A 40 -24.34 1.07 -3.97
C ALA A 40 -23.12 0.90 -4.87
N GLU A 41 -22.03 1.66 -4.62
CA GLU A 41 -20.81 1.56 -5.39
C GLU A 41 -20.05 0.26 -5.08
N MET A 42 -20.04 -0.20 -3.81
CA MET A 42 -19.47 -1.50 -3.46
C MET A 42 -20.17 -2.63 -4.22
N ARG A 43 -21.50 -2.65 -4.25
CA ARG A 43 -22.28 -3.66 -4.98
C ARG A 43 -22.00 -3.62 -6.47
N ARG A 44 -22.06 -2.44 -7.06
CA ARG A 44 -21.79 -2.25 -8.50
C ARG A 44 -20.39 -2.79 -8.89
N VAL A 45 -19.37 -2.44 -8.13
CA VAL A 45 -17.99 -2.87 -8.42
C VAL A 45 -17.81 -4.36 -8.16
N PHE A 46 -18.39 -4.90 -7.09
CA PHE A 46 -18.29 -6.31 -6.74
C PHE A 46 -18.96 -7.20 -7.77
N ASP A 47 -20.13 -6.80 -8.28
CA ASP A 47 -20.83 -7.50 -9.34
C ASP A 47 -20.01 -7.56 -10.63
N ILE A 48 -19.46 -6.43 -11.08
CA ILE A 48 -18.58 -6.39 -12.27
C ILE A 48 -17.32 -7.25 -12.06
N CYS A 49 -16.69 -7.18 -10.88
CA CYS A 49 -15.50 -7.98 -10.57
C CYS A 49 -15.82 -9.48 -10.52
N HIS A 50 -16.97 -9.86 -9.96
CA HIS A 50 -17.44 -11.24 -9.90
C HIS A 50 -17.71 -11.79 -11.30
N GLY A 51 -18.41 -11.05 -12.17
CA GLY A 51 -18.63 -11.44 -13.55
C GLY A 51 -17.34 -11.57 -14.38
N CYS A 52 -16.32 -10.75 -14.09
CA CYS A 52 -15.06 -10.74 -14.83
C CYS A 52 -14.03 -11.78 -14.32
N ARG A 53 -13.87 -11.95 -13.03
CA ARG A 53 -12.96 -12.87 -12.31
C ARG A 53 -11.47 -12.85 -12.74
N ARG A 54 -11.04 -11.90 -13.56
CA ARG A 54 -9.67 -11.82 -14.09
C ARG A 54 -8.61 -11.73 -13.00
N CYS A 55 -8.94 -11.15 -11.85
CA CYS A 55 -8.02 -10.90 -10.74
C CYS A 55 -7.97 -12.03 -9.70
N PHE A 56 -8.59 -13.18 -9.96
CA PHE A 56 -8.69 -14.31 -9.03
C PHE A 56 -7.35 -14.67 -8.35
N ASN A 57 -6.26 -14.70 -9.12
CA ASN A 57 -4.94 -15.10 -8.64
C ASN A 57 -4.04 -13.92 -8.26
N LEU A 58 -4.56 -12.70 -8.16
CA LEU A 58 -3.75 -11.51 -7.94
C LEU A 58 -3.43 -11.28 -6.47
N CYS A 59 -4.43 -11.42 -5.60
CA CYS A 59 -4.31 -11.26 -4.14
C CYS A 59 -5.48 -11.95 -3.43
N ASP A 60 -5.45 -12.00 -2.09
CA ASP A 60 -6.48 -12.67 -1.27
C ASP A 60 -7.85 -11.97 -1.27
N SER A 61 -7.92 -10.71 -1.68
CA SER A 61 -9.17 -9.95 -1.70
C SER A 61 -10.16 -10.51 -2.72
N PHE A 62 -9.69 -10.89 -3.92
CA PHE A 62 -10.57 -11.36 -4.99
C PHE A 62 -11.14 -12.76 -4.77
N PRO A 63 -10.38 -13.79 -4.34
CA PRO A 63 -10.98 -15.06 -3.96
C PRO A 63 -12.07 -14.89 -2.89
N LYS A 64 -11.81 -14.10 -1.84
CA LYS A 64 -12.81 -13.83 -0.80
C LYS A 64 -14.06 -13.15 -1.36
N LEU A 65 -13.90 -12.22 -2.31
CA LEU A 65 -15.02 -11.59 -2.99
C LEU A 65 -15.84 -12.61 -3.77
N PHE A 66 -15.18 -13.46 -4.55
CA PHE A 66 -15.86 -14.42 -5.41
C PHE A 66 -16.54 -15.52 -4.60
N ASP A 67 -15.85 -16.09 -3.61
CA ASP A 67 -16.41 -17.12 -2.73
C ASP A 67 -17.61 -16.57 -1.96
N MET A 68 -17.52 -15.34 -1.46
CA MET A 68 -18.62 -14.68 -0.75
C MET A 68 -19.90 -14.55 -1.61
N ILE A 69 -19.75 -14.21 -2.89
CA ILE A 69 -20.89 -14.09 -3.82
C ILE A 69 -21.36 -15.48 -4.25
N ASP A 70 -20.46 -16.40 -4.61
CA ASP A 70 -20.79 -17.76 -5.02
C ASP A 70 -21.53 -18.54 -3.91
N GLU A 71 -21.21 -18.28 -2.64
CA GLU A 71 -21.87 -18.89 -1.47
C GLU A 71 -23.16 -18.15 -1.06
N SER A 72 -23.47 -17.02 -1.68
CA SER A 72 -24.64 -16.23 -1.36
C SER A 72 -25.91 -16.82 -1.96
N LYS A 73 -27.08 -16.37 -1.48
CA LYS A 73 -28.35 -16.78 -2.05
C LYS A 73 -28.45 -16.29 -3.51
N ASN A 74 -28.68 -17.23 -4.43
CA ASN A 74 -28.76 -17.00 -5.87
C ASN A 74 -27.45 -16.54 -6.54
N GLU A 75 -26.31 -16.68 -5.88
CA GLU A 75 -24.99 -16.22 -6.39
C GLU A 75 -25.03 -14.72 -6.78
N ASP A 76 -25.70 -13.91 -5.94
CA ASP A 76 -26.01 -12.53 -6.23
C ASP A 76 -25.51 -11.60 -5.11
N VAL A 77 -24.80 -10.54 -5.51
CA VAL A 77 -24.27 -9.52 -4.60
C VAL A 77 -25.38 -8.78 -3.85
N GLU A 78 -26.58 -8.65 -4.43
CA GLU A 78 -27.73 -8.01 -3.79
C GLU A 78 -28.28 -8.81 -2.59
N SER A 79 -28.01 -10.11 -2.53
CA SER A 79 -28.39 -10.96 -1.40
C SER A 79 -27.51 -10.81 -0.17
N LEU A 80 -26.35 -10.13 -0.31
CA LEU A 80 -25.38 -9.92 0.74
C LEU A 80 -25.75 -8.72 1.62
N SER A 81 -25.46 -8.80 2.92
CA SER A 81 -25.49 -7.63 3.80
C SER A 81 -24.19 -6.83 3.66
N SER A 82 -24.27 -5.51 3.84
CA SER A 82 -23.09 -4.62 3.72
C SER A 82 -21.95 -4.96 4.70
N ASP A 83 -22.26 -5.59 5.84
CA ASP A 83 -21.26 -6.03 6.82
C ASP A 83 -20.40 -7.18 6.29
N GLN A 84 -20.87 -7.97 5.34
CA GLN A 84 -20.14 -9.07 4.72
C GLN A 84 -19.02 -8.58 3.80
N PHE A 85 -18.98 -7.31 3.42
CA PHE A 85 -17.91 -6.75 2.57
C PHE A 85 -16.58 -6.59 3.32
N ALA A 86 -16.60 -6.49 4.64
CA ALA A 86 -15.40 -6.22 5.45
C ALA A 86 -14.23 -7.19 5.19
N PRO A 87 -14.40 -8.53 5.12
CA PRO A 87 -13.29 -9.45 4.85
C PRO A 87 -12.60 -9.23 3.50
N VAL A 88 -13.33 -8.77 2.48
CA VAL A 88 -12.78 -8.43 1.16
C VAL A 88 -11.92 -7.16 1.26
N VAL A 89 -12.45 -6.15 1.96
CA VAL A 89 -11.74 -4.88 2.19
C VAL A 89 -10.49 -5.08 3.02
N ASP A 90 -10.56 -5.88 4.09
CA ASP A 90 -9.42 -6.15 4.98
C ASP A 90 -8.29 -6.90 4.29
N ALA A 91 -8.61 -7.75 3.31
CA ALA A 91 -7.63 -8.47 2.52
C ALA A 91 -6.94 -7.59 1.45
N CYS A 92 -7.49 -6.42 1.12
CA CYS A 92 -6.88 -5.50 0.16
C CYS A 92 -5.71 -4.74 0.80
N THR A 93 -4.53 -4.80 0.21
CA THR A 93 -3.33 -4.08 0.67
C THR A 93 -3.10 -2.74 -0.02
N LEU A 94 -4.08 -2.25 -0.79
CA LEU A 94 -3.98 -1.00 -1.57
C LEU A 94 -2.71 -0.93 -2.46
N CYS A 95 -2.26 -2.08 -2.98
CA CYS A 95 -1.01 -2.17 -3.77
C CYS A 95 -1.17 -1.72 -5.22
N ASP A 96 -2.36 -1.38 -5.66
CA ASP A 96 -2.72 -0.92 -7.01
C ASP A 96 -2.46 -1.90 -8.17
N MET A 97 -2.02 -3.12 -7.92
CA MET A 97 -1.72 -4.09 -8.98
C MET A 97 -2.94 -4.39 -9.86
N CYS A 98 -4.13 -4.49 -9.27
CA CYS A 98 -5.36 -4.69 -10.04
C CYS A 98 -5.66 -3.49 -10.94
N PHE A 99 -5.50 -2.26 -10.44
CA PHE A 99 -5.74 -1.04 -11.19
C PHE A 99 -4.70 -0.84 -12.30
N MET A 100 -3.41 -0.93 -11.97
CA MET A 100 -2.32 -0.57 -12.88
C MET A 100 -2.06 -1.58 -14.00
N THR A 101 -2.28 -2.86 -13.75
CA THR A 101 -1.76 -3.90 -14.66
C THR A 101 -2.79 -4.94 -15.10
N LYS A 102 -3.92 -5.06 -14.42
CA LYS A 102 -4.82 -6.21 -14.63
C LYS A 102 -6.23 -5.85 -15.10
N CYS A 103 -6.81 -4.79 -14.56
CA CYS A 103 -8.22 -4.45 -14.81
C CYS A 103 -8.41 -3.76 -16.17
N PRO A 104 -9.24 -4.31 -17.06
CA PRO A 104 -9.57 -3.65 -18.34
C PRO A 104 -10.60 -2.53 -18.19
N TYR A 105 -11.23 -2.43 -17.04
CA TYR A 105 -12.40 -1.57 -16.78
C TYR A 105 -12.06 -0.30 -15.99
N VAL A 106 -10.77 -0.03 -15.80
CA VAL A 106 -10.31 1.24 -15.20
C VAL A 106 -10.48 2.40 -16.19
N PRO A 107 -10.56 3.65 -15.70
CA PRO A 107 -10.65 4.81 -16.59
C PRO A 107 -9.53 4.80 -17.66
N PRO A 108 -9.87 5.12 -18.91
CA PRO A 108 -11.09 5.78 -19.39
C PRO A 108 -12.23 4.84 -19.83
N HIS A 109 -12.32 3.62 -19.30
CA HIS A 109 -13.41 2.71 -19.61
C HIS A 109 -14.73 3.20 -18.95
N ASP A 110 -15.87 2.97 -19.59
CA ASP A 110 -17.20 3.45 -19.13
C ASP A 110 -17.60 2.90 -17.74
N PHE A 111 -17.05 1.75 -17.34
CA PHE A 111 -17.28 1.21 -15.99
C PHE A 111 -16.54 1.97 -14.90
N ASP A 112 -15.53 2.75 -15.22
CA ASP A 112 -14.82 3.65 -14.31
C ASP A 112 -14.42 2.99 -12.98
N LEU A 113 -13.83 1.78 -13.05
CA LEU A 113 -13.49 0.98 -11.87
C LEU A 113 -12.20 1.44 -11.22
N ASP A 114 -12.27 1.75 -9.93
CA ASP A 114 -11.10 1.91 -9.07
C ASP A 114 -11.27 1.10 -7.78
N PHE A 115 -11.00 -0.20 -7.85
CA PHE A 115 -11.15 -1.10 -6.71
C PHE A 115 -10.31 -0.67 -5.49
N PRO A 116 -9.01 -0.32 -5.61
CA PRO A 116 -8.24 0.11 -4.44
C PRO A 116 -8.78 1.37 -3.77
N HIS A 117 -9.18 2.39 -4.54
CA HIS A 117 -9.76 3.61 -3.97
C HIS A 117 -11.12 3.36 -3.31
N LEU A 118 -11.91 2.43 -3.85
CA LEU A 118 -13.16 2.03 -3.22
C LEU A 118 -12.93 1.34 -1.87
N MET A 119 -11.93 0.44 -1.79
CA MET A 119 -11.54 -0.19 -0.51
C MET A 119 -11.05 0.85 0.51
N LEU A 120 -10.28 1.83 0.06
CA LEU A 120 -9.84 2.95 0.88
C LEU A 120 -11.02 3.79 1.38
N ARG A 121 -11.97 4.08 0.52
CA ARG A 121 -13.20 4.81 0.85
C ARG A 121 -14.00 4.08 1.94
N TYR A 122 -14.18 2.77 1.79
CA TYR A 122 -14.85 1.94 2.79
C TYR A 122 -14.12 1.99 4.15
N ARG A 123 -12.79 1.81 4.17
CA ARG A 123 -11.98 1.92 5.41
C ARG A 123 -12.11 3.30 6.06
N THR A 124 -12.13 4.36 5.25
CA THR A 124 -12.30 5.73 5.76
C THR A 124 -13.65 5.90 6.44
N ALA A 125 -14.71 5.34 5.88
CA ALA A 125 -16.03 5.33 6.50
C ALA A 125 -16.04 4.54 7.82
N GLN A 126 -15.43 3.35 7.85
CA GLN A 126 -15.30 2.54 9.07
C GLN A 126 -14.47 3.26 10.15
N LYS A 127 -13.40 3.96 9.78
CA LYS A 127 -12.60 4.76 10.70
C LYS A 127 -13.42 5.87 11.33
N LYS A 128 -14.21 6.60 10.54
CA LYS A 128 -15.09 7.66 11.05
C LYS A 128 -16.14 7.13 12.04
N LEU A 129 -16.58 5.90 11.85
CA LEU A 129 -17.51 5.20 12.76
C LEU A 129 -16.81 4.61 14.00
N GLY A 130 -15.49 4.78 14.14
CA GLY A 130 -14.73 4.22 15.27
C GLY A 130 -14.58 2.70 15.24
N LYS A 131 -14.87 2.04 14.13
CA LYS A 131 -14.83 0.58 14.00
C LYS A 131 -13.44 0.02 13.69
N LEU A 132 -12.44 0.86 13.37
CA LEU A 132 -11.08 0.37 13.13
C LEU A 132 -10.31 0.16 14.43
N PRO A 133 -9.54 -0.94 14.53
CA PRO A 133 -8.75 -1.23 15.72
C PRO A 133 -7.62 -0.20 15.92
N SER A 134 -7.31 0.11 17.19
CA SER A 134 -6.30 1.12 17.54
C SER A 134 -4.86 0.65 17.30
N VAL A 135 -4.59 -0.65 17.46
CA VAL A 135 -3.22 -1.20 17.35
C VAL A 135 -2.61 -0.97 15.96
N PRO A 136 -3.26 -1.30 14.82
CA PRO A 136 -2.73 -1.00 13.50
C PRO A 136 -2.45 0.49 13.29
N THR A 137 -3.30 1.37 13.81
CA THR A 137 -3.10 2.84 13.75
C THR A 137 -1.84 3.26 14.50
N GLN A 138 -1.54 2.65 15.67
CA GLN A 138 -0.30 2.91 16.40
C GLN A 138 0.94 2.33 15.69
N LEU A 139 0.81 1.17 15.06
CA LEU A 139 1.88 0.57 14.26
C LEU A 139 2.20 1.40 13.00
N ALA A 140 1.22 2.09 12.42
CA ALA A 140 1.40 2.98 11.27
C ALA A 140 2.29 4.21 11.57
N GLN A 141 2.54 4.55 12.85
CA GLN A 141 3.45 5.62 13.25
C GLN A 141 4.92 5.22 13.06
N ILE A 142 5.31 4.93 11.82
CA ILE A 142 6.59 4.28 11.48
C ILE A 142 7.79 5.08 12.00
N ASP A 143 7.86 6.39 11.75
CA ASP A 143 9.01 7.20 12.15
C ASP A 143 9.21 7.26 13.66
N ARG A 144 8.11 7.39 14.41
CA ARG A 144 8.13 7.34 15.88
C ARG A 144 8.62 5.99 16.38
N ASN A 145 8.01 4.91 15.88
CA ASN A 145 8.30 3.56 16.31
C ASN A 145 9.73 3.14 15.92
N ALA A 146 10.19 3.55 14.73
CA ALA A 146 11.52 3.23 14.24
C ALA A 146 12.63 3.99 14.99
N LYS A 147 12.43 5.25 15.38
CA LYS A 147 13.38 5.98 16.22
C LYS A 147 13.60 5.24 17.53
N ILE A 148 12.53 4.80 18.19
CA ILE A 148 12.62 3.99 19.42
C ILE A 148 13.27 2.63 19.12
N GLY A 149 12.84 1.97 18.03
CA GLY A 149 13.37 0.68 17.61
C GLY A 149 14.86 0.67 17.33
N VAL A 150 15.41 1.73 16.72
CA VAL A 150 16.86 1.89 16.48
C VAL A 150 17.59 2.16 17.79
N MET A 151 17.07 3.05 18.64
CA MET A 151 17.68 3.39 19.95
C MET A 151 17.84 2.15 20.84
N PHE A 152 16.82 1.31 20.91
CA PHE A 152 16.79 0.09 21.72
C PHE A 152 16.90 -1.19 20.87
N SER A 153 17.61 -1.13 19.74
CA SER A 153 17.59 -2.20 18.71
C SER A 153 17.97 -3.58 19.26
N LYS A 154 18.92 -3.68 20.20
CA LYS A 154 19.31 -4.96 20.81
C LYS A 154 18.13 -5.58 21.57
N ILE A 155 17.44 -4.80 22.38
CA ILE A 155 16.30 -5.27 23.22
C ILE A 155 15.10 -5.59 22.33
N VAL A 156 14.74 -4.67 21.42
CA VAL A 156 13.59 -4.84 20.52
C VAL A 156 13.79 -6.05 19.60
N ASN A 157 14.98 -6.20 19.02
CA ASN A 157 15.30 -7.35 18.16
C ASN A 157 15.33 -8.68 18.93
N TRP A 158 15.74 -8.66 20.19
CA TRP A 158 15.66 -9.83 21.06
C TRP A 158 14.21 -10.18 21.38
N ALA A 159 13.42 -9.20 21.80
CA ALA A 159 12.01 -9.42 22.14
C ALA A 159 11.15 -9.88 20.95
N SER A 160 11.42 -9.33 19.75
CA SER A 160 10.69 -9.68 18.53
C SER A 160 11.15 -10.99 17.87
N ASN A 161 12.22 -11.61 18.38
CA ASN A 161 12.75 -12.85 17.79
C ASN A 161 11.77 -14.02 17.97
N ILE A 162 11.50 -14.76 16.90
CA ILE A 162 10.59 -15.93 16.90
C ILE A 162 11.03 -17.03 17.87
N LYS A 163 12.33 -17.10 18.23
CA LYS A 163 12.84 -18.06 19.21
C LYS A 163 12.37 -17.75 20.63
N ASN A 164 11.99 -16.51 20.95
CA ASN A 164 11.47 -16.08 22.24
C ASN A 164 9.98 -16.37 22.38
N LYS A 165 9.62 -17.66 22.43
CA LYS A 165 8.21 -18.12 22.38
C LYS A 165 7.29 -17.44 23.39
N LEU A 166 7.75 -17.20 24.62
CA LEU A 166 6.94 -16.56 25.67
C LEU A 166 6.65 -15.09 25.35
N ILE A 167 7.69 -14.31 25.04
CA ILE A 167 7.55 -12.89 24.69
C ILE A 167 6.71 -12.71 23.44
N ARG A 168 6.90 -13.59 22.44
CA ARG A 168 6.11 -13.57 21.21
C ARG A 168 4.63 -13.87 21.46
N LYS A 169 4.28 -14.75 22.41
CA LYS A 169 2.88 -14.95 22.83
C LYS A 169 2.27 -13.68 23.47
N VAL A 170 3.05 -13.01 24.32
CA VAL A 170 2.59 -11.74 24.94
C VAL A 170 2.43 -10.65 23.87
N LEU A 171 3.37 -10.53 22.95
CA LEU A 171 3.26 -9.59 21.82
C LEU A 171 2.04 -9.89 20.94
N GLU A 172 1.78 -11.16 20.63
CA GLU A 172 0.58 -11.58 19.89
C GLU A 172 -0.71 -11.15 20.60
N LEU A 173 -0.80 -11.34 21.91
CA LEU A 173 -1.96 -10.94 22.71
C LEU A 173 -2.18 -9.41 22.69
N ILE A 174 -1.10 -8.63 22.74
CA ILE A 174 -1.18 -7.16 22.81
C ILE A 174 -1.39 -6.55 21.43
N THR A 175 -0.69 -7.08 20.41
CA THR A 175 -0.62 -6.44 19.07
C THR A 175 -1.48 -7.14 18.02
N GLY A 176 -1.95 -8.36 18.28
CA GLY A 176 -2.61 -9.20 17.28
C GLY A 176 -1.67 -9.79 16.22
N ILE A 177 -0.36 -9.53 16.31
CA ILE A 177 0.62 -10.06 15.35
C ILE A 177 0.97 -11.50 15.72
N ASP A 178 0.65 -12.45 14.84
CA ASP A 178 0.93 -13.88 15.05
C ASP A 178 2.39 -14.10 15.46
N LYS A 179 2.60 -14.91 16.48
CA LYS A 179 3.93 -15.23 17.04
C LYS A 179 4.88 -15.92 16.05
N ARG A 180 4.36 -16.52 14.98
CA ARG A 180 5.13 -17.18 13.91
C ARG A 180 5.70 -16.20 12.90
N VAL A 181 5.14 -15.00 12.80
CA VAL A 181 5.61 -13.97 11.84
C VAL A 181 6.98 -13.45 12.24
N GLN A 182 7.93 -13.50 11.31
CA GLN A 182 9.24 -12.91 11.51
C GLN A 182 9.20 -11.40 11.26
N LEU A 183 9.33 -10.62 12.34
CA LEU A 183 9.37 -9.16 12.23
C LEU A 183 10.71 -8.67 11.71
N PRO A 184 10.73 -7.57 10.93
CA PRO A 184 11.96 -6.92 10.51
C PRO A 184 12.79 -6.47 11.72
N LYS A 185 14.11 -6.71 11.67
CA LYS A 185 15.01 -6.25 12.70
C LYS A 185 15.35 -4.79 12.50
N TYR A 186 15.46 -4.03 13.59
CA TYR A 186 16.00 -2.68 13.55
C TYR A 186 17.52 -2.71 13.49
N ASN A 187 18.11 -1.82 12.69
CA ASN A 187 19.56 -1.58 12.71
C ASN A 187 19.93 -0.82 14.00
N SER A 188 21.19 -0.94 14.42
CA SER A 188 21.74 -0.14 15.52
C SER A 188 22.06 1.30 15.10
N GLU A 189 22.07 1.58 13.81
CA GLU A 189 22.33 2.87 13.18
C GLU A 189 21.51 3.00 11.91
N THR A 190 20.93 4.17 11.66
CA THR A 190 20.17 4.45 10.44
C THR A 190 21.07 4.53 9.21
N PHE A 191 20.51 4.29 8.02
CA PHE A 191 21.24 4.50 6.78
C PHE A 191 21.68 5.96 6.61
N SER A 192 20.80 6.91 6.94
CA SER A 192 21.12 8.35 6.86
C SER A 192 22.35 8.71 7.72
N ASN A 193 22.43 8.18 8.94
CA ASN A 193 23.60 8.40 9.80
C ASN A 193 24.85 7.74 9.23
N PHE A 194 24.73 6.51 8.72
CA PHE A 194 25.83 5.84 8.03
C PHE A 194 26.31 6.64 6.83
N PHE A 195 25.39 7.13 6.01
CA PHE A 195 25.71 7.94 4.82
C PHE A 195 26.47 9.19 5.20
N LYS A 196 25.98 9.99 6.16
CA LYS A 196 26.65 11.21 6.64
C LYS A 196 28.10 10.97 7.09
N LYS A 197 28.37 9.84 7.75
CA LYS A 197 29.72 9.49 8.28
C LYS A 197 30.66 8.93 7.21
N ASN A 198 30.14 8.35 6.13
CA ASN A 198 30.94 7.54 5.22
C ASN A 198 30.86 7.98 3.75
N LYS A 199 30.02 8.96 3.37
CA LYS A 199 29.86 9.39 1.97
C LYS A 199 31.16 9.78 1.29
N ASP A 200 32.07 10.42 2.01
CA ASP A 200 33.37 10.89 1.50
C ASP A 200 34.46 9.80 1.54
N LYS A 201 34.28 8.78 2.38
CA LYS A 201 35.20 7.63 2.49
C LYS A 201 34.98 6.59 1.39
N ILE A 202 33.79 6.55 0.80
CA ILE A 202 33.43 5.66 -0.30
C ILE A 202 33.70 6.43 -1.58
N ASN A 203 34.97 6.47 -1.98
CA ASN A 203 35.38 7.13 -3.20
C ASN A 203 36.04 6.12 -4.14
N TYR A 204 35.63 6.12 -5.40
CA TYR A 204 36.26 5.33 -6.45
C TYR A 204 36.78 6.28 -7.53
N GLN A 205 38.02 6.05 -7.97
CA GLN A 205 38.59 6.77 -9.11
C GLN A 205 37.95 6.24 -10.41
N THR A 206 36.87 6.83 -10.81
CA THR A 206 36.23 6.56 -12.10
C THR A 206 35.96 7.89 -12.81
N PRO A 207 36.13 7.95 -14.13
CA PRO A 207 35.78 9.17 -14.87
C PRO A 207 34.30 9.46 -14.66
N SER A 208 34.01 10.46 -13.87
CA SER A 208 32.66 10.95 -13.67
C SER A 208 32.17 11.64 -14.95
N LYS A 209 30.95 11.33 -15.37
CA LYS A 209 30.26 12.06 -16.43
C LYS A 209 29.22 13.03 -15.83
N ASP A 210 29.57 13.74 -14.77
CA ASP A 210 28.75 14.75 -14.08
C ASP A 210 27.34 14.27 -13.68
N ARG A 211 27.18 12.96 -13.46
CA ARG A 211 25.90 12.37 -13.05
C ARG A 211 25.69 12.58 -11.57
N LYS A 212 24.52 13.11 -11.23
CA LYS A 212 24.07 13.32 -9.84
C LYS A 212 22.80 12.53 -9.56
N VAL A 213 22.68 11.96 -8.37
CA VAL A 213 21.50 11.22 -7.94
C VAL A 213 21.23 11.47 -6.47
N VAL A 214 19.95 11.50 -6.10
CA VAL A 214 19.51 11.47 -4.72
C VAL A 214 18.93 10.09 -4.42
N ILE A 215 19.49 9.41 -3.42
CA ILE A 215 18.88 8.18 -2.89
C ILE A 215 17.81 8.61 -1.88
N TYR A 216 16.53 8.42 -2.23
CA TYR A 216 15.47 8.44 -1.25
C TYR A 216 15.52 7.14 -0.44
N SER A 217 16.06 7.22 0.79
CA SER A 217 16.07 6.09 1.70
C SER A 217 14.68 5.91 2.31
N THR A 218 13.97 4.87 1.89
CA THR A 218 12.68 4.53 2.49
C THR A 218 12.83 4.22 3.99
N CYS A 219 11.74 4.27 4.73
CA CYS A 219 11.75 3.89 6.15
C CYS A 219 12.39 2.49 6.36
N PHE A 220 12.09 1.54 5.46
CA PHE A 220 12.63 0.19 5.55
C PHE A 220 14.14 0.12 5.34
N VAL A 221 14.69 0.83 4.37
CA VAL A 221 16.14 0.92 4.16
C VAL A 221 16.80 1.67 5.31
N ASN A 222 16.20 2.79 5.72
CA ASN A 222 16.78 3.63 6.75
C ASN A 222 16.87 2.92 8.11
N PHE A 223 15.83 2.23 8.53
CA PHE A 223 15.73 1.69 9.89
C PHE A 223 16.01 0.18 9.99
N ASN A 224 15.70 -0.61 8.93
CA ASN A 224 15.71 -2.07 9.01
C ASN A 224 16.73 -2.75 8.08
N LYS A 225 16.95 -2.23 6.87
CA LYS A 225 17.80 -2.84 5.84
C LYS A 225 18.90 -1.90 5.35
N LYS A 226 19.64 -1.31 6.29
CA LYS A 226 20.76 -0.38 6.01
C LYS A 226 21.71 -0.91 4.91
N ASN A 227 22.03 -2.20 4.92
CA ASN A 227 22.96 -2.81 3.98
C ASN A 227 22.49 -2.67 2.51
N THR A 228 21.19 -2.63 2.23
CA THR A 228 20.67 -2.37 0.89
C THR A 228 21.03 -0.96 0.40
N GLY A 229 20.85 0.05 1.25
CA GLY A 229 21.27 1.42 0.96
C GLY A 229 22.80 1.54 0.77
N VAL A 230 23.56 0.85 1.61
CA VAL A 230 25.04 0.81 1.50
C VAL A 230 25.47 0.18 0.18
N ALA A 231 24.84 -0.91 -0.26
CA ALA A 231 25.11 -1.55 -1.54
C ALA A 231 24.78 -0.61 -2.72
N ALA A 232 23.63 0.03 -2.70
CA ALA A 232 23.24 1.02 -3.71
C ALA A 232 24.24 2.17 -3.79
N LEU A 233 24.64 2.74 -2.63
CA LEU A 233 25.63 3.79 -2.56
C LEU A 233 26.97 3.35 -3.19
N LYS A 234 27.47 2.15 -2.84
CA LYS A 234 28.72 1.62 -3.40
C LYS A 234 28.65 1.44 -4.92
N VAL A 235 27.54 0.90 -5.45
CA VAL A 235 27.34 0.69 -6.88
C VAL A 235 27.35 2.03 -7.61
N LEU A 236 26.58 3.01 -7.14
CA LEU A 236 26.51 4.34 -7.75
C LEU A 236 27.87 5.05 -7.74
N LYS A 237 28.54 5.05 -6.59
CA LYS A 237 29.89 5.63 -6.46
C LYS A 237 30.91 4.94 -7.37
N LYS A 238 30.87 3.60 -7.47
CA LYS A 238 31.75 2.85 -8.37
C LYS A 238 31.53 3.21 -9.84
N ASN A 239 30.32 3.65 -10.22
CA ASN A 239 30.00 4.15 -11.55
C ASN A 239 30.26 5.67 -11.72
N GLY A 240 30.95 6.30 -10.78
CA GLY A 240 31.33 7.72 -10.88
C GLY A 240 30.16 8.68 -10.66
N VAL A 241 29.07 8.24 -10.02
CA VAL A 241 27.90 9.09 -9.76
C VAL A 241 28.07 9.83 -8.45
N GLU A 242 27.84 11.15 -8.45
CA GLU A 242 27.72 11.94 -7.23
C GLU A 242 26.39 11.58 -6.53
N VAL A 243 26.45 11.13 -5.28
CA VAL A 243 25.30 10.61 -4.55
C VAL A 243 24.98 11.51 -3.37
N GLN A 244 23.76 11.94 -3.29
CA GLN A 244 23.15 12.53 -2.09
C GLN A 244 22.14 11.57 -1.47
N GLU A 245 21.76 11.78 -0.23
CA GLU A 245 20.75 10.98 0.48
C GLU A 245 19.72 11.91 1.05
N ALA A 246 18.45 11.51 0.93
CA ALA A 246 17.33 12.20 1.53
C ALA A 246 16.41 11.21 2.23
N TYR A 247 16.06 11.53 3.47
CA TYR A 247 14.98 10.91 4.23
C TYR A 247 14.16 11.99 4.93
N PRO A 248 13.20 12.61 4.26
CA PRO A 248 12.34 13.62 4.87
C PRO A 248 11.34 13.01 5.87
N GLY A 249 11.02 11.73 5.69
CA GLY A 249 10.07 10.98 6.52
C GLY A 249 9.51 9.75 5.81
N CYS A 250 8.56 9.09 6.44
CA CYS A 250 7.80 8.00 5.84
C CYS A 250 6.97 8.52 4.65
N CYS A 251 6.83 7.73 3.59
CA CYS A 251 6.03 8.09 2.41
C CYS A 251 4.52 8.21 2.65
N GLY A 252 4.04 7.87 3.85
CA GLY A 252 2.62 7.94 4.19
C GLY A 252 1.81 6.67 3.89
N MET A 253 2.36 5.67 3.18
CA MET A 253 1.62 4.44 2.83
C MET A 253 0.97 3.74 4.05
N PRO A 254 1.62 3.58 5.21
CA PRO A 254 0.99 3.01 6.39
C PRO A 254 -0.21 3.82 6.91
N PHE A 255 -0.20 5.14 6.76
CA PHE A 255 -1.35 5.98 7.08
C PHE A 255 -2.48 5.79 6.07
N LEU A 256 -2.14 5.65 4.78
CA LEU A 256 -3.11 5.36 3.72
C LEU A 256 -3.83 4.04 4.01
N GLU A 257 -3.09 2.97 4.33
CA GLU A 257 -3.65 1.67 4.69
C GLU A 257 -4.59 1.73 5.91
N GLN A 258 -4.31 2.64 6.85
CA GLN A 258 -5.16 2.89 8.02
C GLN A 258 -6.21 3.99 7.76
N ALA A 259 -6.42 4.36 6.51
CA ALA A 259 -7.39 5.39 6.10
C ALA A 259 -7.23 6.72 6.86
N ASP A 260 -5.97 7.11 7.16
CA ASP A 260 -5.63 8.40 7.78
C ASP A 260 -5.26 9.41 6.70
N LEU A 261 -6.24 9.75 5.86
CA LEU A 261 -6.04 10.63 4.70
C LEU A 261 -5.46 12.00 5.06
N PRO A 262 -5.89 12.67 6.14
CA PRO A 262 -5.27 13.94 6.56
C PRO A 262 -3.77 13.80 6.81
N LYS A 263 -3.33 12.68 7.44
CA LYS A 263 -1.91 12.42 7.66
C LYS A 263 -1.16 12.10 6.37
N VAL A 264 -1.79 11.44 5.42
CA VAL A 264 -1.19 11.21 4.08
C VAL A 264 -0.93 12.55 3.40
N VAL A 265 -1.90 13.46 3.42
CA VAL A 265 -1.75 14.82 2.84
C VAL A 265 -0.65 15.61 3.55
N GLU A 266 -0.56 15.51 4.88
CA GLU A 266 0.53 16.14 5.67
C GLU A 266 1.91 15.62 5.25
N GLN A 267 2.05 14.31 5.01
CA GLN A 267 3.32 13.70 4.60
C GLN A 267 3.70 14.01 3.14
N ALA A 268 2.73 14.34 2.29
CA ALA A 268 2.95 14.66 0.89
C ALA A 268 3.37 16.14 0.65
N LYS A 269 3.17 17.00 1.63
CA LYS A 269 3.59 18.41 1.62
C LYS A 269 5.03 18.57 2.08
#